data_a070ca0bccd8fae119ab797e15ca936c
#
_entry.id   a070ca0bccd8fae119ab797e15ca936c
#
_cell.length_a   1.000
_cell.length_b   1.000
_cell.length_c   1.000
_cell.angle_alpha   90.00
_cell.angle_beta   90.00
_cell.angle_gamma   90.00
#
_symmetry.space_group_name_H-M   'P 1'
#
loop_
_entity.id
_entity.type
_entity.pdbx_description
1 polymer ?
#
loop_
_entity_poly.entity_id
_entity_poly.type
_entity_poly.pdbx_seq_one_letter_code
_entity_poly.pdbx_strand_id
1 'polypeptide(L)'
;MAIIYLQPPPEIPVLAGTSSGIAAKRQVFGWNTNVVFVMLCLAAFMCCITMSMPQQHLVAFCSDLGISATIGATMLSVLLGMGFFSRQGWGWLSDRMGGLPTALLSSIMQCAAMSGFLFIQDVAGLFAIATAFGIGFSALIPAYVLTIRDHYPLTDAHWRVPTLLLFSGSGMATGGWLAGHLYDTY
;
A
#
# COMPACT_ATOMS: atom_id res chain seq x y z
N MET A 1 23.03 27.55 8.99
CA MET A 1 22.47 26.87 7.79
C MET A 1 20.99 26.49 7.86
N ALA A 2 20.31 26.57 8.99
CA ALA A 2 18.89 26.24 9.13
C ALA A 2 17.89 27.32 8.66
N ILE A 3 18.34 28.56 8.44
CA ILE A 3 17.45 29.69 8.09
C ILE A 3 17.03 29.71 6.61
N ILE A 4 17.78 29.02 5.74
CA ILE A 4 17.49 29.01 4.28
C ILE A 4 16.24 28.16 3.95
N TYR A 5 15.85 27.22 4.82
CA TYR A 5 14.67 26.36 4.60
C TYR A 5 13.35 26.95 5.06
N LEU A 6 13.36 28.13 5.71
CA LEU A 6 12.15 28.80 6.20
C LEU A 6 11.67 29.94 5.31
N GLN A 7 12.31 30.18 4.17
CA GLN A 7 11.75 31.13 3.21
C GLN A 7 10.53 30.50 2.53
N PRO A 8 9.36 31.15 2.62
CA PRO A 8 8.23 30.71 1.83
C PRO A 8 8.62 30.75 0.34
N PRO A 9 8.15 29.77 -0.48
CA PRO A 9 8.43 29.79 -1.90
C PRO A 9 7.99 31.15 -2.49
N PRO A 10 8.75 31.68 -3.47
CA PRO A 10 8.39 32.96 -4.09
C PRO A 10 6.95 32.86 -4.61
N GLU A 11 6.12 33.83 -4.22
CA GLU A 11 4.75 33.94 -4.72
C GLU A 11 4.83 34.10 -6.24
N ILE A 12 4.52 33.04 -6.96
CA ILE A 12 4.31 33.12 -8.40
C ILE A 12 3.09 34.00 -8.59
N PRO A 13 3.17 35.15 -9.29
CA PRO A 13 2.02 36.00 -9.51
C PRO A 13 0.94 35.15 -10.21
N VAL A 14 -0.13 34.86 -9.48
CA VAL A 14 -1.32 34.21 -10.02
C VAL A 14 -1.91 35.24 -11.00
N LEU A 15 -1.68 35.01 -12.30
CA LEU A 15 -2.40 35.72 -13.36
C LEU A 15 -3.88 35.49 -13.12
N ALA A 16 -4.50 36.44 -12.45
CA ALA A 16 -5.93 36.50 -12.20
C ALA A 16 -6.66 36.66 -13.55
N GLY A 17 -6.88 35.56 -14.23
CA GLY A 17 -7.53 35.60 -15.54
C GLY A 17 -7.97 34.26 -16.12
N THR A 18 -7.56 33.12 -15.57
CA THR A 18 -7.87 31.85 -16.26
C THR A 18 -8.32 30.72 -15.32
N SER A 19 -8.73 31.04 -14.09
CA SER A 19 -9.12 30.01 -13.11
C SER A 19 -10.58 29.55 -13.15
N SER A 20 -11.42 30.11 -14.03
CA SER A 20 -12.84 29.69 -14.12
C SER A 20 -13.14 28.67 -15.21
N GLY A 21 -12.12 28.17 -15.94
CA GLY A 21 -12.33 27.28 -17.09
C GLY A 21 -11.83 25.85 -16.94
N ILE A 22 -11.06 25.49 -15.90
CA ILE A 22 -10.40 24.17 -15.82
C ILE A 22 -10.78 23.42 -14.53
N ALA A 23 -11.89 23.73 -13.92
CA ALA A 23 -12.61 22.77 -13.09
C ALA A 23 -13.50 21.88 -13.97
N ALA A 24 -13.06 21.54 -15.18
CA ALA A 24 -13.68 20.52 -15.96
C ALA A 24 -13.52 19.21 -15.19
N LYS A 25 -14.62 18.77 -14.58
CA LYS A 25 -14.90 17.49 -13.97
C LYS A 25 -14.12 16.42 -14.72
N ARG A 26 -12.89 16.14 -14.28
CA ARG A 26 -12.05 15.10 -14.84
C ARG A 26 -12.72 13.80 -14.45
N GLN A 27 -13.60 13.31 -15.32
CA GLN A 27 -14.25 12.02 -15.16
C GLN A 27 -13.15 10.97 -15.34
N VAL A 28 -12.76 10.35 -14.24
CA VAL A 28 -11.89 9.19 -14.28
C VAL A 28 -12.77 8.03 -14.77
N PHE A 29 -12.55 7.56 -15.99
CA PHE A 29 -13.33 6.51 -16.65
C PHE A 29 -14.85 6.82 -16.79
N GLY A 30 -15.25 8.07 -16.94
CA GLY A 30 -16.67 8.43 -17.05
C GLY A 30 -17.48 8.37 -15.74
N TRP A 31 -16.83 8.01 -14.63
CA TRP A 31 -17.47 7.88 -13.32
C TRP A 31 -17.33 9.16 -12.49
N ASN A 32 -18.27 9.36 -11.56
CA ASN A 32 -18.19 10.48 -10.62
C ASN A 32 -16.92 10.35 -9.77
N THR A 33 -16.16 11.43 -9.66
CA THR A 33 -14.90 11.53 -8.94
C THR A 33 -14.98 11.01 -7.49
N ASN A 34 -16.11 11.24 -6.82
CA ASN A 34 -16.33 10.74 -5.45
C ASN A 34 -16.55 9.23 -5.40
N VAL A 35 -17.19 8.64 -6.40
CA VAL A 35 -17.38 7.17 -6.49
C VAL A 35 -16.02 6.50 -6.68
N VAL A 36 -15.18 7.02 -7.55
CA VAL A 36 -13.81 6.51 -7.74
C VAL A 36 -13.00 6.59 -6.45
N PHE A 37 -13.13 7.68 -5.70
CA PHE A 37 -12.46 7.82 -4.42
C PHE A 37 -12.92 6.78 -3.39
N VAL A 38 -14.23 6.55 -3.26
CA VAL A 38 -14.77 5.52 -2.37
C VAL A 38 -14.28 4.14 -2.78
N MET A 39 -14.28 3.82 -4.07
CA MET A 39 -13.75 2.56 -4.57
C MET A 39 -12.25 2.40 -4.24
N LEU A 40 -11.47 3.47 -4.35
CA LEU A 40 -10.05 3.47 -4.00
C LEU A 40 -9.84 3.23 -2.49
N CYS A 41 -10.65 3.84 -1.63
CA CYS A 41 -10.63 3.60 -0.19
C CYS A 41 -11.01 2.15 0.17
N LEU A 42 -12.02 1.59 -0.47
CA LEU A 42 -12.41 0.19 -0.29
C LEU A 42 -11.32 -0.77 -0.78
N ALA A 43 -10.72 -0.50 -1.94
CA ALA A 43 -9.61 -1.29 -2.45
C ALA A 43 -8.41 -1.25 -1.48
N ALA A 44 -8.05 -0.07 -0.97
CA ALA A 44 -6.99 0.09 0.01
C ALA A 44 -7.30 -0.67 1.31
N PHE A 45 -8.53 -0.59 1.82
CA PHE A 45 -8.98 -1.31 3.00
C PHE A 45 -8.83 -2.83 2.83
N MET A 46 -9.39 -3.40 1.74
CA MET A 46 -9.35 -4.84 1.47
C MET A 46 -7.90 -5.35 1.24
N CYS A 47 -7.09 -4.59 0.50
CA CYS A 47 -5.68 -4.90 0.31
C CYS A 47 -4.90 -4.93 1.62
N CYS A 48 -5.18 -3.98 2.52
CA CYS A 48 -4.50 -3.88 3.80
C CYS A 48 -4.91 -4.97 4.80
N ILE A 49 -6.15 -5.47 4.73
CA ILE A 49 -6.55 -6.69 5.46
C ILE A 49 -5.62 -7.85 5.10
N THR A 50 -5.47 -8.13 3.82
CA THR A 50 -4.61 -9.22 3.33
C THR A 50 -3.14 -8.99 3.68
N MET A 51 -2.68 -7.74 3.63
CA MET A 51 -1.30 -7.37 3.92
C MET A 51 -0.92 -7.59 5.39
N SER A 52 -1.85 -7.38 6.32
CA SER A 52 -1.58 -7.50 7.76
C SER A 52 -1.42 -8.95 8.22
N MET A 53 -2.06 -9.91 7.55
CA MET A 53 -2.03 -11.33 7.95
C MET A 53 -0.61 -11.90 8.04
N PRO A 54 0.23 -11.91 6.99
CA PRO A 54 1.59 -12.42 7.10
C PRO A 54 2.46 -11.60 8.05
N GLN A 55 2.26 -10.29 8.11
CA GLN A 55 3.08 -9.42 8.96
C GLN A 55 2.89 -9.70 10.46
N GLN A 56 1.70 -10.10 10.85
CA GLN A 56 1.37 -10.33 12.27
C GLN A 56 1.41 -11.80 12.67
N HIS A 57 1.09 -12.72 11.76
CA HIS A 57 0.89 -14.13 12.08
C HIS A 57 1.94 -15.07 11.48
N LEU A 58 2.94 -14.58 10.72
CA LEU A 58 3.96 -15.41 10.09
C LEU A 58 4.75 -16.26 11.10
N VAL A 59 5.08 -15.69 12.26
CA VAL A 59 5.84 -16.39 13.30
C VAL A 59 5.01 -17.52 13.92
N ALA A 60 3.73 -17.25 14.20
CA ALA A 60 2.80 -18.26 14.73
C ALA A 60 2.61 -19.38 13.70
N PHE A 61 2.35 -19.04 12.45
CA PHE A 61 2.24 -19.98 11.34
C PHE A 61 3.47 -20.88 11.20
N CYS A 62 4.69 -20.34 11.30
CA CYS A 62 5.91 -21.12 11.31
C CYS A 62 5.97 -22.10 12.49
N SER A 63 5.53 -21.65 13.67
CA SER A 63 5.51 -22.49 14.89
C SER A 63 4.54 -23.66 14.75
N ASP A 64 3.39 -23.46 14.10
CA ASP A 64 2.41 -24.53 13.81
C ASP A 64 2.95 -25.60 12.83
N LEU A 65 3.82 -25.17 11.90
CA LEU A 65 4.53 -26.08 11.01
C LEU A 65 5.74 -26.79 11.69
N GLY A 66 5.95 -26.59 13.00
CA GLY A 66 7.08 -27.14 13.73
C GLY A 66 8.42 -26.45 13.46
N ILE A 67 8.40 -25.27 12.80
CA ILE A 67 9.57 -24.45 12.54
C ILE A 67 9.81 -23.55 13.78
N SER A 68 11.08 -23.44 14.21
CA SER A 68 11.40 -22.64 15.39
C SER A 68 10.98 -21.18 15.21
N ALA A 69 10.50 -20.55 16.29
CA ALA A 69 10.09 -19.15 16.31
C ALA A 69 11.23 -18.20 15.88
N THR A 70 12.48 -18.58 16.12
CA THR A 70 13.66 -17.82 15.66
C THR A 70 13.74 -17.76 14.13
N ILE A 71 13.48 -18.88 13.44
CA ILE A 71 13.44 -18.94 11.98
C ILE A 71 12.25 -18.11 11.47
N GLY A 72 11.06 -18.22 12.11
CA GLY A 72 9.89 -17.42 11.78
C GLY A 72 10.14 -15.92 11.91
N ALA A 73 10.80 -15.49 13.00
CA ALA A 73 11.20 -14.10 13.19
C ALA A 73 12.21 -13.62 12.14
N THR A 74 13.13 -14.50 11.72
CA THR A 74 14.07 -14.19 10.63
C THR A 74 13.34 -14.03 9.29
N MET A 75 12.35 -14.90 8.99
CA MET A 75 11.50 -14.75 7.80
C MET A 75 10.74 -13.43 7.80
N LEU A 76 10.16 -13.05 8.93
CA LEU A 76 9.49 -11.76 9.09
C LEU A 76 10.45 -10.59 8.86
N SER A 77 11.67 -10.68 9.38
CA SER A 77 12.71 -9.66 9.15
C SER A 77 13.09 -9.53 7.68
N VAL A 78 13.20 -10.66 6.96
CA VAL A 78 13.45 -10.67 5.51
C VAL A 78 12.27 -10.06 4.76
N LEU A 79 11.03 -10.42 5.10
CA LEU A 79 9.82 -9.86 4.52
C LEU A 79 9.80 -8.34 4.63
N LEU A 80 9.99 -7.80 5.83
CA LEU A 80 9.96 -6.36 6.09
C LEU A 80 11.17 -5.65 5.46
N GLY A 81 12.35 -6.26 5.52
CA GLY A 81 13.57 -5.73 4.90
C GLY A 81 13.43 -5.63 3.37
N MET A 82 12.94 -6.68 2.74
CA MET A 82 12.68 -6.66 1.29
C MET A 82 11.59 -5.63 0.93
N GLY A 83 10.58 -5.46 1.77
CA GLY A 83 9.59 -4.40 1.63
C GLY A 83 10.20 -3.01 1.68
N PHE A 84 11.18 -2.78 2.55
CA PHE A 84 11.90 -1.51 2.63
C PHE A 84 12.72 -1.23 1.36
N PHE A 85 13.54 -2.18 0.91
CA PHE A 85 14.40 -1.99 -0.27
C PHE A 85 13.58 -1.89 -1.56
N SER A 86 12.57 -2.73 -1.74
CA SER A 86 11.75 -2.74 -2.96
C SER A 86 10.91 -1.47 -3.11
N ARG A 87 10.61 -0.77 -2.03
CA ARG A 87 9.87 0.51 -2.07
C ARG A 87 10.57 1.56 -2.93
N GLN A 88 11.90 1.58 -2.95
CA GLN A 88 12.67 2.48 -3.82
C GLN A 88 12.47 2.14 -5.30
N GLY A 89 12.53 0.86 -5.64
CA GLY A 89 12.28 0.40 -7.01
C GLY A 89 10.84 0.67 -7.46
N TRP A 90 9.86 0.45 -6.59
CA TRP A 90 8.47 0.75 -6.85
C TRP A 90 8.20 2.25 -7.01
N GLY A 91 8.86 3.11 -6.24
CA GLY A 91 8.80 4.55 -6.41
C GLY A 91 9.21 4.97 -7.81
N TRP A 92 10.38 4.51 -8.26
CA TRP A 92 10.87 4.77 -9.61
C TRP A 92 9.93 4.22 -10.72
N LEU A 93 9.36 3.03 -10.52
CA LEU A 93 8.41 2.43 -11.46
C LEU A 93 7.09 3.21 -11.50
N SER A 94 6.62 3.63 -10.33
CA SER A 94 5.40 4.41 -10.13
C SER A 94 5.47 5.78 -10.83
N ASP A 95 6.64 6.41 -10.81
CA ASP A 95 6.88 7.68 -11.52
C ASP A 95 6.78 7.53 -13.06
N ARG A 96 7.03 6.33 -13.57
CA ARG A 96 6.96 6.04 -15.01
C ARG A 96 5.60 5.52 -15.47
N MET A 97 4.99 4.63 -14.72
CA MET A 97 3.74 3.97 -15.10
C MET A 97 2.50 4.67 -14.53
N GLY A 98 2.68 5.54 -13.53
CA GLY A 98 1.58 6.14 -12.76
C GLY A 98 1.13 5.29 -11.57
N GLY A 99 0.32 5.90 -10.69
CA GLY A 99 -0.09 5.26 -9.43
C GLY A 99 -0.98 4.03 -9.63
N LEU A 100 -2.00 4.11 -10.47
CA LEU A 100 -2.98 3.03 -10.64
C LEU A 100 -2.40 1.74 -11.24
N PRO A 101 -1.62 1.74 -12.34
CA PRO A 101 -0.98 0.53 -12.84
C PRO A 101 -0.01 -0.09 -11.84
N THR A 102 0.72 0.75 -11.09
CA THR A 102 1.63 0.29 -10.03
C THR A 102 0.87 -0.41 -8.89
N ALA A 103 -0.26 0.15 -8.46
CA ALA A 103 -1.12 -0.47 -7.46
C ALA A 103 -1.67 -1.83 -7.92
N LEU A 104 -2.10 -1.93 -9.18
CA LEU A 104 -2.58 -3.19 -9.77
C LEU A 104 -1.48 -4.24 -9.82
N LEU A 105 -0.30 -3.90 -10.32
CA LEU A 105 0.82 -4.84 -10.41
C LEU A 105 1.25 -5.32 -9.02
N SER A 106 1.36 -4.41 -8.06
CA SER A 106 1.67 -4.71 -6.67
C SER A 106 0.62 -5.63 -6.04
N SER A 107 -0.68 -5.39 -6.27
CA SER A 107 -1.77 -6.23 -5.77
C SER A 107 -1.71 -7.65 -6.36
N ILE A 108 -1.41 -7.78 -7.65
CA ILE A 108 -1.25 -9.10 -8.31
C ILE A 108 -0.08 -9.86 -7.68
N MET A 109 1.06 -9.20 -7.49
CA MET A 109 2.23 -9.82 -6.84
C MET A 109 1.92 -10.24 -5.40
N GLN A 110 1.21 -9.40 -4.64
CA GLN A 110 0.77 -9.73 -3.29
C GLN A 110 -0.16 -10.94 -3.27
N CYS A 111 -1.14 -11.00 -4.16
CA CYS A 111 -2.05 -12.13 -4.30
C CYS A 111 -1.31 -13.43 -4.66
N ALA A 112 -0.37 -13.38 -5.60
CA ALA A 112 0.42 -14.52 -6.00
C ALA A 112 1.28 -15.04 -4.84
N ALA A 113 1.96 -14.14 -4.11
CA ALA A 113 2.75 -14.51 -2.94
C ALA A 113 1.87 -15.07 -1.81
N MET A 114 0.70 -14.47 -1.55
CA MET A 114 -0.24 -14.98 -0.54
C MET A 114 -0.74 -16.38 -0.88
N SER A 115 -1.03 -16.65 -2.15
CA SER A 115 -1.40 -17.99 -2.61
C SER A 115 -0.25 -18.99 -2.42
N GLY A 116 0.99 -18.54 -2.53
CA GLY A 116 2.17 -19.38 -2.30
C GLY A 116 2.24 -19.97 -0.89
N PHE A 117 1.81 -19.25 0.14
CA PHE A 117 1.77 -19.77 1.52
C PHE A 117 0.83 -20.97 1.69
N LEU A 118 -0.15 -21.16 0.79
CA LEU A 118 -1.06 -22.32 0.84
C LEU A 118 -0.42 -23.61 0.31
N PHE A 119 0.54 -23.50 -0.60
CA PHE A 119 1.10 -24.65 -1.31
C PHE A 119 2.50 -25.06 -0.83
N ILE A 120 3.24 -24.13 -0.26
CA ILE A 120 4.64 -24.31 0.11
C ILE A 120 4.78 -24.25 1.62
N GLN A 121 5.30 -25.34 2.22
CA GLN A 121 5.46 -25.48 3.67
C GLN A 121 6.93 -25.77 4.06
N ASP A 122 7.83 -25.91 3.08
CA ASP A 122 9.24 -26.04 3.37
C ASP A 122 9.91 -24.71 3.72
N VAL A 123 10.91 -24.75 4.58
CA VAL A 123 11.58 -23.55 5.10
C VAL A 123 12.14 -22.65 3.99
N ALA A 124 12.81 -23.26 2.98
CA ALA A 124 13.41 -22.48 1.90
C ALA A 124 12.36 -21.79 1.03
N GLY A 125 11.27 -22.51 0.72
CA GLY A 125 10.14 -21.96 -0.04
C GLY A 125 9.42 -20.86 0.73
N LEU A 126 9.23 -21.01 2.04
CA LEU A 126 8.63 -19.96 2.88
C LEU A 126 9.48 -18.68 2.90
N PHE A 127 10.81 -18.77 2.94
CA PHE A 127 11.69 -17.62 2.77
C PHE A 127 11.52 -16.93 1.41
N ALA A 128 11.42 -17.73 0.33
CA ALA A 128 11.21 -17.19 -1.00
C ALA A 128 9.85 -16.47 -1.12
N ILE A 129 8.78 -17.04 -0.57
CA ILE A 129 7.44 -16.44 -0.56
C ILE A 129 7.40 -15.20 0.31
N ALA A 130 8.01 -15.23 1.51
CA ALA A 130 8.09 -14.06 2.38
C ALA A 130 8.84 -12.90 1.69
N THR A 131 9.91 -13.21 0.96
CA THR A 131 10.64 -12.25 0.12
C THR A 131 9.75 -11.67 -0.99
N ALA A 132 9.08 -12.54 -1.76
CA ALA A 132 8.17 -12.13 -2.84
C ALA A 132 7.01 -11.28 -2.31
N PHE A 133 6.43 -11.66 -1.18
CA PHE A 133 5.39 -10.90 -0.51
C PHE A 133 5.89 -9.52 -0.07
N GLY A 134 7.09 -9.46 0.54
CA GLY A 134 7.76 -8.21 0.94
C GLY A 134 7.93 -7.26 -0.23
N ILE A 135 8.36 -7.77 -1.38
CA ILE A 135 8.48 -6.99 -2.61
C ILE A 135 7.09 -6.52 -3.09
N GLY A 136 6.11 -7.43 -3.13
CA GLY A 136 4.78 -7.17 -3.68
C GLY A 136 4.02 -6.08 -2.93
N PHE A 137 3.90 -6.18 -1.60
CA PHE A 137 3.02 -5.27 -0.84
C PHE A 137 3.54 -3.83 -0.70
N SER A 138 4.83 -3.62 -0.85
CA SER A 138 5.50 -2.37 -0.47
C SER A 138 5.10 -1.16 -1.31
N ALA A 139 4.60 -1.38 -2.53
CA ALA A 139 4.18 -0.32 -3.44
C ALA A 139 2.75 0.19 -3.19
N LEU A 140 1.89 -0.58 -2.52
CA LEU A 140 0.45 -0.31 -2.48
C LEU A 140 0.09 1.06 -1.92
N ILE A 141 0.56 1.40 -0.72
CA ILE A 141 0.23 2.68 -0.08
C ILE A 141 0.76 3.87 -0.88
N PRO A 142 2.05 3.94 -1.28
CA PRO A 142 2.54 5.04 -2.10
C PRO A 142 1.83 5.14 -3.45
N ALA A 143 1.48 4.01 -4.09
CA ALA A 143 0.77 3.99 -5.36
C ALA A 143 -0.66 4.57 -5.24
N TYR A 144 -1.39 4.25 -4.17
CA TYR A 144 -2.69 4.84 -3.90
C TYR A 144 -2.61 6.35 -3.64
N VAL A 145 -1.61 6.80 -2.88
CA VAL A 145 -1.38 8.24 -2.63
C VAL A 145 -1.06 8.96 -3.94
N LEU A 146 -0.19 8.38 -4.77
CA LEU A 146 0.13 8.93 -6.08
C LEU A 146 -1.11 8.99 -6.98
N THR A 147 -1.93 7.94 -7.02
CA THR A 147 -3.20 7.92 -7.77
C THR A 147 -4.12 9.07 -7.37
N ILE A 148 -4.22 9.39 -6.08
CA ILE A 148 -4.99 10.56 -5.63
C ILE A 148 -4.36 11.85 -6.16
N ARG A 149 -3.05 12.00 -6.06
CA ARG A 149 -2.35 13.21 -6.52
C ARG A 149 -2.43 13.43 -8.02
N ASP A 150 -2.47 12.35 -8.79
CA ASP A 150 -2.56 12.40 -10.25
C ASP A 150 -3.97 12.75 -10.76
N HIS A 151 -5.01 12.36 -10.03
CA HIS A 151 -6.39 12.45 -10.50
C HIS A 151 -7.24 13.50 -9.78
N TYR A 152 -6.77 14.05 -8.67
CA TYR A 152 -7.50 15.05 -7.89
C TYR A 152 -6.73 16.36 -7.78
N PRO A 153 -7.43 17.52 -7.73
CA PRO A 153 -6.78 18.81 -7.50
C PRO A 153 -6.10 18.84 -6.12
N LEU A 154 -5.02 19.59 -6.01
CA LEU A 154 -4.27 19.73 -4.77
C LEU A 154 -5.13 20.19 -3.58
N THR A 155 -6.14 21.00 -3.86
CA THR A 155 -7.13 21.46 -2.86
C THR A 155 -7.95 20.32 -2.27
N ASP A 156 -8.14 19.22 -2.98
CA ASP A 156 -8.88 18.05 -2.51
C ASP A 156 -7.94 16.99 -1.92
N ALA A 157 -6.71 16.91 -2.41
CA ALA A 157 -5.73 15.91 -1.99
C ALA A 157 -5.41 16.01 -0.49
N HIS A 158 -5.47 17.20 0.11
CA HIS A 158 -5.13 17.45 1.52
C HIS A 158 -6.03 16.68 2.50
N TRP A 159 -7.29 16.41 2.16
CA TRP A 159 -8.21 15.62 3.00
C TRP A 159 -8.38 14.19 2.49
N ARG A 160 -8.28 13.96 1.17
CA ARG A 160 -8.44 12.63 0.57
C ARG A 160 -7.29 11.69 0.93
N VAL A 161 -6.06 12.18 0.95
CA VAL A 161 -4.89 11.34 1.32
C VAL A 161 -4.98 10.87 2.77
N PRO A 162 -5.18 11.72 3.78
CA PRO A 162 -5.38 11.25 5.16
C PRO A 162 -6.57 10.31 5.31
N THR A 163 -7.68 10.54 4.62
CA THR A 163 -8.85 9.66 4.65
C THR A 163 -8.51 8.28 4.10
N LEU A 164 -7.83 8.20 2.96
CA LEU A 164 -7.38 6.92 2.40
C LEU A 164 -6.44 6.18 3.36
N LEU A 165 -5.51 6.88 4.01
CA LEU A 165 -4.60 6.29 5.00
C LEU A 165 -5.33 5.77 6.24
N LEU A 166 -6.41 6.44 6.69
CA LEU A 166 -7.28 5.94 7.75
C LEU A 166 -7.98 4.63 7.36
N PHE A 167 -8.49 4.54 6.13
CA PHE A 167 -9.08 3.30 5.62
C PHE A 167 -8.03 2.19 5.51
N SER A 168 -6.83 2.49 5.02
CA SER A 168 -5.71 1.54 5.00
C SER A 168 -5.35 1.03 6.40
N GLY A 169 -5.20 1.94 7.36
CA GLY A 169 -4.89 1.59 8.75
C GLY A 169 -5.99 0.78 9.42
N SER A 170 -7.25 1.12 9.21
CA SER A 170 -8.39 0.33 9.72
C SER A 170 -8.44 -1.05 9.07
N GLY A 171 -8.08 -1.18 7.79
CA GLY A 171 -7.94 -2.47 7.11
C GLY A 171 -6.87 -3.34 7.76
N MET A 172 -5.69 -2.77 8.07
CA MET A 172 -4.62 -3.49 8.76
C MET A 172 -5.06 -3.96 10.16
N ALA A 173 -5.71 -3.10 10.94
CA ALA A 173 -6.22 -3.43 12.26
C ALA A 173 -7.28 -4.54 12.20
N THR A 174 -8.23 -4.44 11.27
CA THR A 174 -9.28 -5.44 11.05
C THR A 174 -8.68 -6.78 10.62
N GLY A 175 -7.71 -6.76 9.70
CA GLY A 175 -7.06 -7.98 9.20
C GLY A 175 -6.28 -8.71 10.28
N GLY A 176 -5.54 -7.99 11.11
CA GLY A 176 -4.82 -8.59 12.24
C GLY A 176 -5.75 -9.17 13.30
N TRP A 177 -6.81 -8.44 13.66
CA TRP A 177 -7.81 -8.92 14.60
C TRP A 177 -8.57 -10.14 14.05
N LEU A 178 -9.01 -10.08 12.80
CA LEU A 178 -9.76 -11.17 12.17
C LEU A 178 -8.93 -12.45 12.07
N ALA A 179 -7.67 -12.33 11.66
CA ALA A 179 -6.77 -13.48 11.58
C ALA A 179 -6.51 -14.09 12.94
N GLY A 180 -6.29 -13.29 14.00
CA GLY A 180 -6.14 -13.78 15.37
C GLY A 180 -7.40 -14.48 15.87
N HIS A 181 -8.57 -13.88 15.66
CA HIS A 181 -9.85 -14.46 16.08
C HIS A 181 -10.15 -15.79 15.37
N LEU A 182 -9.86 -15.88 14.06
CA LEU A 182 -10.00 -17.14 13.33
C LEU A 182 -9.04 -18.21 13.85
N TYR A 183 -7.80 -17.84 14.12
CA TYR A 183 -6.79 -18.75 14.67
C TYR A 183 -7.18 -19.28 16.04
N ASP A 184 -7.77 -18.46 16.92
CA ASP A 184 -8.21 -18.88 18.26
C ASP A 184 -9.49 -19.75 18.23
N THR A 185 -10.25 -19.70 17.11
CA THR A 185 -11.56 -20.37 17.01
C THR A 185 -11.48 -21.73 16.31
N TYR A 186 -10.50 -21.92 15.42
CA TYR A 186 -10.30 -23.14 14.61
C TYR A 186 -8.92 -23.76 14.83
#